data_c9d984c04b71922ef3b1f2280a8a9f59
#
_entry.id   c9d984c04b71922ef3b1f2280a8a9f59
#
_cell.length_a   1.000
_cell.length_b   1.000
_cell.length_c   1.000
_cell.angle_alpha   90.00
_cell.angle_beta   90.00
_cell.angle_gamma   90.00
#
_symmetry.space_group_name_H-M   'P 1'
#
loop_
_entity.id
_entity.type
_entity.pdbx_description
1 polymer ?
#
loop_
_entity_poly.entity_id
_entity_poly.type
_entity_poly.pdbx_seq_one_letter_code
_entity_poly.pdbx_strand_id
1 'polypeptide(L)'
;MPTPSGRNRYNVLGALNAISKELITICNETYINSNTICELLIEIRKINIDKIPVTLILDNARYQRCQLVMELADKLKIELLFLPSYSPNLNLIERLWKWVKKDCLYCEYYERFSYFKAAIENTIKKTKTETGKTELNSLLTLNFQLYNNAIYNRA
;
A
#
# COMPACT_ATOMS: atom_id res chain seq x y z
N MET A 1 9.92 -7.23 5.41
CA MET A 1 9.69 -8.65 5.70
C MET A 1 11.03 -9.32 6.01
N PRO A 2 11.14 -10.10 7.08
CA PRO A 2 12.38 -10.80 7.37
C PRO A 2 12.61 -11.92 6.36
N THR A 3 13.83 -11.99 5.83
CA THR A 3 14.30 -13.10 5.00
C THR A 3 14.98 -14.15 5.86
N PRO A 4 15.13 -15.40 5.40
CA PRO A 4 15.83 -16.44 6.15
C PRO A 4 17.27 -16.07 6.56
N SER A 5 17.92 -15.19 5.81
CA SER A 5 19.29 -14.73 6.10
C SER A 5 19.36 -13.54 7.08
N GLY A 6 18.23 -12.99 7.50
CA GLY A 6 18.13 -11.88 8.47
C GLY A 6 18.79 -10.56 8.08
N ARG A 7 19.48 -10.49 6.95
CA ARG A 7 20.22 -9.31 6.50
C ARG A 7 19.62 -8.61 5.29
N ASN A 8 18.86 -9.32 4.49
CA ASN A 8 18.28 -8.78 3.26
C ASN A 8 16.84 -8.34 3.50
N ARG A 9 16.49 -7.19 2.96
CA ARG A 9 15.15 -6.60 3.09
C ARG A 9 14.63 -6.23 1.70
N TYR A 10 13.38 -6.53 1.47
CA TYR A 10 12.66 -6.05 0.30
C TYR A 10 11.41 -5.30 0.75
N ASN A 11 11.35 -4.04 0.41
CA ASN A 11 10.25 -3.16 0.77
C ASN A 11 9.38 -2.89 -0.46
N VAL A 12 8.09 -2.99 -0.29
CA VAL A 12 7.10 -2.61 -1.29
C VAL A 12 6.17 -1.57 -0.68
N LEU A 13 6.22 -0.37 -1.22
CA LEU A 13 5.27 0.69 -0.91
C LEU A 13 4.27 0.75 -2.05
N GLY A 14 2.99 0.70 -1.73
CA GLY A 14 1.94 0.69 -2.74
C GLY A 14 0.88 1.75 -2.53
N ALA A 15 0.26 2.17 -3.63
CA ALA A 15 -0.96 2.94 -3.64
C ALA A 15 -1.99 2.21 -4.50
N LEU A 16 -3.16 1.98 -3.93
CA LEU A 16 -4.25 1.27 -4.58
C LEU A 16 -5.39 2.24 -4.88
N ASN A 17 -5.81 2.31 -6.14
CA ASN A 17 -7.01 3.03 -6.49
C ASN A 17 -8.23 2.23 -6.01
N ALA A 18 -9.02 2.82 -5.12
CA ALA A 18 -10.16 2.14 -4.52
C ALA A 18 -11.29 1.80 -5.50
N ILE A 19 -11.36 2.50 -6.62
CA ILE A 19 -12.40 2.32 -7.64
C ILE A 19 -11.90 1.42 -8.77
N SER A 20 -10.79 1.80 -9.43
CA SER A 20 -10.25 1.04 -10.56
C SER A 20 -9.48 -0.23 -10.15
N LYS A 21 -9.06 -0.31 -8.88
CA LYS A 21 -8.19 -1.37 -8.33
C LYS A 21 -6.79 -1.38 -8.97
N GLU A 22 -6.42 -0.31 -9.63
CA GLU A 22 -5.06 -0.14 -10.14
C GLU A 22 -4.08 0.05 -9.00
N LEU A 23 -2.95 -0.64 -9.08
CA LEU A 23 -1.90 -0.62 -8.06
C LEU A 23 -0.64 0.03 -8.63
N ILE A 24 -0.12 0.99 -7.89
CA ILE A 24 1.18 1.62 -8.14
C ILE A 24 2.12 1.18 -7.02
N THR A 25 3.32 0.71 -7.35
CA THR A 25 4.31 0.28 -6.36
C THR A 25 5.66 0.96 -6.54
N ILE A 26 6.29 1.26 -5.41
CA ILE A 26 7.70 1.66 -5.32
C ILE A 26 8.41 0.59 -4.49
N CYS A 27 9.45 0.00 -5.05
CA CYS A 27 10.17 -1.10 -4.42
C CYS A 27 11.62 -0.73 -4.17
N ASN A 28 12.17 -1.11 -3.02
CA ASN A 28 13.58 -0.95 -2.72
C ASN A 28 14.08 -2.02 -1.73
N GLU A 29 15.37 -2.09 -1.57
CA GLU A 29 16.05 -3.00 -0.64
C GLU A 29 16.63 -2.25 0.57
N THR A 30 16.32 -0.97 0.71
CA THR A 30 16.82 -0.10 1.78
C THR A 30 15.75 0.19 2.82
N TYR A 31 15.10 1.34 2.75
CA TYR A 31 14.09 1.78 3.73
C TYR A 31 12.95 2.51 3.03
N ILE A 32 11.76 2.38 3.61
CA ILE A 32 10.64 3.26 3.29
C ILE A 32 10.77 4.51 4.17
N ASN A 33 10.91 5.65 3.54
CA ASN A 33 11.04 6.96 4.21
C ASN A 33 10.24 8.04 3.46
N SER A 34 10.38 9.30 3.88
CA SER A 34 9.68 10.42 3.26
C SER A 34 10.02 10.59 1.76
N ASN A 35 11.24 10.30 1.35
CA ASN A 35 11.62 10.36 -0.07
C ASN A 35 10.87 9.30 -0.90
N THR A 36 10.70 8.11 -0.35
CA THR A 36 9.92 7.03 -0.99
C THR A 36 8.46 7.42 -1.16
N ILE A 37 7.88 8.07 -0.14
CA ILE A 37 6.52 8.62 -0.23
C ILE A 37 6.45 9.70 -1.33
N CYS A 38 7.44 10.57 -1.43
CA CYS A 38 7.50 11.59 -2.49
C CYS A 38 7.54 10.97 -3.88
N GLU A 39 8.32 9.92 -4.09
CA GLU A 39 8.34 9.17 -5.34
C GLU A 39 6.95 8.60 -5.67
N LEU A 40 6.27 8.02 -4.69
CA LEU A 40 4.92 7.50 -4.86
C LEU A 40 3.93 8.60 -5.26
N LEU A 41 3.98 9.77 -4.63
CA LEU A 41 3.12 10.91 -4.97
C LEU A 41 3.32 11.35 -6.43
N ILE A 42 4.56 11.38 -6.90
CA ILE A 42 4.90 11.72 -8.28
C ILE A 42 4.31 10.69 -9.24
N GLU A 43 4.47 9.41 -8.96
CA GLU A 43 3.91 8.34 -9.79
C GLU A 43 2.37 8.35 -9.83
N ILE A 44 1.73 8.63 -8.69
CA ILE A 44 0.27 8.79 -8.64
C ILE A 44 -0.17 9.94 -9.57
N ARG A 45 0.51 11.08 -9.54
CA ARG A 45 0.14 12.22 -10.37
C ARG A 45 0.40 11.98 -11.85
N LYS A 46 1.45 11.26 -12.22
CA LYS A 46 1.72 10.87 -13.62
C LYS A 46 0.59 10.07 -14.25
N ILE A 47 -0.02 9.18 -13.48
CA ILE A 47 -1.12 8.33 -13.94
C ILE A 47 -2.44 9.08 -13.94
N ASN A 48 -2.64 9.97 -13.00
CA ASN A 48 -3.86 10.77 -12.87
C ASN A 48 -3.61 12.19 -13.40
N ILE A 49 -4.19 12.50 -14.53
CA ILE A 49 -4.04 13.79 -15.24
C ILE A 49 -4.36 14.98 -14.30
N ASP A 50 -3.64 16.08 -14.44
CA ASP A 50 -3.60 17.26 -13.55
C ASP A 50 -4.95 17.80 -13.04
N LYS A 51 -6.04 17.58 -13.74
CA LYS A 51 -7.36 18.10 -13.37
C LYS A 51 -8.22 17.13 -12.57
N ILE A 52 -7.75 15.90 -12.38
CA ILE A 52 -8.50 14.89 -11.63
C ILE A 52 -8.17 15.04 -10.14
N PRO A 53 -9.17 15.29 -9.28
CA PRO A 53 -8.95 15.32 -7.84
C PRO A 53 -8.43 13.98 -7.33
N VAL A 54 -7.37 13.99 -6.53
CA VAL A 54 -6.80 12.80 -5.91
C VAL A 54 -6.74 13.00 -4.41
N THR A 55 -7.34 12.08 -3.68
CA THR A 55 -7.21 11.97 -2.22
C THR A 55 -6.46 10.70 -1.89
N LEU A 56 -5.31 10.83 -1.25
CA LEU A 56 -4.50 9.71 -0.80
C LEU A 56 -4.77 9.42 0.68
N ILE A 57 -5.20 8.20 0.97
CA ILE A 57 -5.45 7.73 2.33
C ILE A 57 -4.18 7.06 2.86
N LEU A 58 -3.72 7.50 4.01
CA LEU A 58 -2.47 7.10 4.65
C LEU A 58 -2.72 6.59 6.06
N ASP A 59 -1.94 5.62 6.50
CA ASP A 59 -2.07 4.98 7.82
C ASP A 59 -1.39 5.73 8.97
N ASN A 60 -0.90 6.93 8.71
CA ASN A 60 -0.40 7.85 9.75
C ASN A 60 0.99 7.56 10.32
N ALA A 61 1.89 6.98 9.53
CA ALA A 61 3.29 6.86 9.92
C ALA A 61 3.99 8.24 9.94
N ARG A 62 4.99 8.40 10.81
CA ARG A 62 5.70 9.68 10.98
C ARG A 62 6.30 10.24 9.69
N TYR A 63 6.92 9.37 8.88
CA TYR A 63 7.54 9.80 7.61
C TYR A 63 6.53 10.24 6.55
N GLN A 64 5.25 9.94 6.74
CA GLN A 64 4.15 10.42 5.88
C GLN A 64 3.71 11.84 6.22
N ARG A 65 3.96 12.30 7.45
CA ARG A 65 3.53 13.61 7.97
C ARG A 65 4.60 14.69 7.95
N CYS A 66 5.76 14.42 7.40
CA CYS A 66 6.82 15.43 7.38
C CYS A 66 6.51 16.55 6.39
N GLN A 67 7.15 17.69 6.60
CA GLN A 67 6.98 18.88 5.78
C GLN A 67 7.24 18.61 4.29
N LEU A 68 8.27 17.82 3.97
CA LEU A 68 8.63 17.48 2.60
C LEU A 68 7.46 16.81 1.84
N VAL A 69 6.81 15.85 2.47
CA VAL A 69 5.65 15.14 1.89
C VAL A 69 4.47 16.08 1.75
N MET A 70 4.17 16.86 2.78
CA MET A 70 3.04 17.82 2.78
C MET A 70 3.18 18.87 1.69
N GLU A 71 4.36 19.45 1.53
CA GLU A 71 4.64 20.44 0.51
C GLU A 71 4.54 19.88 -0.90
N LEU A 72 5.07 18.69 -1.14
CA LEU A 72 4.99 18.03 -2.45
C LEU A 72 3.55 17.66 -2.81
N ALA A 73 2.80 17.13 -1.85
CA ALA A 73 1.39 16.81 -2.05
C ALA A 73 0.58 18.08 -2.44
N ASP A 74 0.86 19.19 -1.78
CA ASP A 74 0.23 20.49 -2.10
C ASP A 74 0.58 20.94 -3.53
N LYS A 75 1.84 20.87 -3.91
CA LYS A 75 2.29 21.20 -5.29
C LYS A 75 1.65 20.30 -6.34
N LEU A 76 1.48 19.03 -6.05
CA LEU A 76 0.85 18.05 -6.94
C LEU A 76 -0.68 18.06 -6.86
N LYS A 77 -1.25 18.90 -5.98
CA LYS A 77 -2.70 18.97 -5.72
C LYS A 77 -3.29 17.62 -5.32
N ILE A 78 -2.57 16.89 -4.49
CA ILE A 78 -3.02 15.64 -3.87
C ILE A 78 -3.43 15.94 -2.44
N GLU A 79 -4.68 15.65 -2.11
CA GLU A 79 -5.16 15.73 -0.73
C GLU A 79 -4.65 14.53 0.06
N LEU A 80 -4.11 14.77 1.25
CA LEU A 80 -3.67 13.70 2.16
C LEU A 80 -4.69 13.54 3.29
N LEU A 81 -5.22 12.32 3.43
CA LEU A 81 -6.13 11.95 4.50
C LEU A 81 -5.46 10.89 5.37
N PHE A 82 -5.16 11.25 6.61
CA PHE A 82 -4.53 10.36 7.57
C PHE A 82 -5.58 9.61 8.39
N LEU A 83 -5.47 8.27 8.39
CA LEU A 83 -6.32 7.42 9.21
C LEU A 83 -5.98 7.57 10.70
N PRO A 84 -6.93 7.33 11.60
CA PRO A 84 -6.63 7.26 13.02
C PRO A 84 -5.55 6.20 13.31
N SER A 85 -4.76 6.43 14.36
CA SER A 85 -3.76 5.46 14.80
C SER A 85 -4.42 4.10 15.10
N TYR A 86 -3.69 3.02 14.79
CA TYR A 86 -4.16 1.65 15.02
C TYR A 86 -5.47 1.27 14.32
N SER A 87 -5.67 1.78 13.11
CA SER A 87 -6.87 1.47 12.31
C SER A 87 -6.53 0.85 10.94
N PRO A 88 -5.72 -0.24 10.87
CA PRO A 88 -5.34 -0.85 9.61
C PRO A 88 -6.54 -1.46 8.85
N ASN A 89 -7.61 -1.82 9.57
CA ASN A 89 -8.85 -2.31 8.99
C ASN A 89 -9.57 -1.28 8.09
N LEU A 90 -9.26 0.01 8.25
CA LEU A 90 -9.79 1.09 7.43
C LEU A 90 -8.95 1.37 6.18
N ASN A 91 -7.79 0.74 6.03
CA ASN A 91 -6.93 0.90 4.87
C ASN A 91 -7.09 -0.28 3.92
N LEU A 92 -7.67 0.00 2.76
CA LEU A 92 -8.00 -1.03 1.76
C LEU A 92 -6.77 -1.81 1.28
N ILE A 93 -5.63 -1.15 1.15
CA ILE A 93 -4.39 -1.78 0.69
C ILE A 93 -3.90 -2.91 1.62
N GLU A 94 -4.27 -2.86 2.90
CA GLU A 94 -3.91 -3.94 3.83
C GLU A 94 -4.52 -5.29 3.43
N ARG A 95 -5.70 -5.30 2.82
CA ARG A 95 -6.31 -6.51 2.27
C ARG A 95 -5.51 -7.05 1.08
N LEU A 96 -5.00 -6.15 0.25
CA LEU A 96 -4.13 -6.52 -0.87
C LEU A 96 -2.84 -7.15 -0.36
N TRP A 97 -2.21 -6.57 0.65
CA TRP A 97 -0.97 -7.12 1.22
C TRP A 97 -1.19 -8.48 1.87
N LYS A 98 -2.32 -8.70 2.51
CA LYS A 98 -2.69 -10.03 3.02
C LYS A 98 -2.81 -11.05 1.90
N TRP A 99 -3.44 -10.68 0.79
CA TRP A 99 -3.56 -11.53 -0.38
C TRP A 99 -2.20 -11.86 -1.00
N VAL A 100 -1.33 -10.86 -1.16
CA VAL A 100 0.05 -11.05 -1.66
C VAL A 100 0.82 -12.02 -0.77
N LYS A 101 0.78 -11.81 0.53
CA LYS A 101 1.47 -12.70 1.49
C LYS A 101 0.94 -14.13 1.44
N LYS A 102 -0.35 -14.31 1.31
CA LYS A 102 -0.99 -15.63 1.20
C LYS A 102 -0.56 -16.35 -0.07
N ASP A 103 -0.47 -15.63 -1.19
CA ASP A 103 -0.12 -16.20 -2.49
C ASP A 103 1.33 -16.64 -2.57
N CYS A 104 2.27 -15.86 -2.03
CA CYS A 104 3.69 -16.10 -2.27
C CYS A 104 4.56 -16.35 -1.05
N LEU A 105 4.07 -16.10 0.18
CA LEU A 105 4.92 -16.20 1.38
C LEU A 105 4.47 -17.24 2.39
N TYR A 106 3.18 -17.52 2.50
CA TYR A 106 2.71 -18.50 3.48
C TYR A 106 3.09 -19.92 3.07
N CYS A 107 3.70 -20.65 3.99
CA CYS A 107 4.16 -22.01 3.80
C CYS A 107 5.24 -22.19 2.72
N GLU A 108 5.84 -21.08 2.27
CA GLU A 108 6.93 -21.11 1.30
C GLU A 108 8.26 -20.75 1.97
N TYR A 109 9.29 -21.50 1.65
CA TYR A 109 10.66 -21.21 2.02
C TYR A 109 11.47 -20.84 0.78
N TYR A 110 12.16 -19.72 0.81
CA TYR A 110 13.02 -19.28 -0.28
C TYR A 110 14.48 -19.37 0.14
N GLU A 111 15.20 -20.24 -0.48
CA GLU A 111 16.63 -20.48 -0.20
C GLU A 111 17.48 -19.26 -0.53
N ARG A 112 17.10 -18.53 -1.59
CA ARG A 112 17.81 -17.34 -2.04
C ARG A 112 16.90 -16.11 -1.99
N PHE A 113 17.49 -14.98 -1.58
CA PHE A 113 16.79 -13.70 -1.56
C PHE A 113 16.21 -13.31 -2.94
N SER A 114 16.94 -13.62 -4.03
CA SER A 114 16.45 -13.35 -5.38
C SER A 114 15.14 -14.09 -5.71
N TYR A 115 14.97 -15.32 -5.22
CA TYR A 115 13.72 -16.06 -5.40
C TYR A 115 12.58 -15.50 -4.57
N PHE A 116 12.87 -15.09 -3.35
CA PHE A 116 11.92 -14.39 -2.48
C PHE A 116 11.40 -13.10 -3.12
N LYS A 117 12.32 -12.27 -3.60
CA LYS A 117 12.01 -11.02 -4.30
C LYS A 117 11.19 -11.28 -5.57
N ALA A 118 11.61 -12.23 -6.40
CA ALA A 118 10.90 -12.60 -7.62
C ALA A 118 9.48 -13.10 -7.35
N ALA A 119 9.28 -13.87 -6.28
CA ALA A 119 7.95 -14.35 -5.89
C ALA A 119 7.00 -13.19 -5.57
N ILE A 120 7.47 -12.19 -4.82
CA ILE A 120 6.69 -10.99 -4.51
C ILE A 120 6.36 -10.20 -5.77
N GLU A 121 7.35 -9.96 -6.61
CA GLU A 121 7.18 -9.21 -7.88
C GLU A 121 6.19 -9.92 -8.82
N ASN A 122 6.28 -11.24 -8.93
CA ASN A 122 5.36 -12.03 -9.76
C ASN A 122 3.94 -11.98 -9.23
N THR A 123 3.74 -12.05 -7.91
CA THR A 123 2.41 -11.92 -7.32
C THR A 123 1.82 -10.53 -7.55
N ILE A 124 2.63 -9.47 -7.44
CA ILE A 124 2.20 -8.11 -7.75
C ILE A 124 1.79 -8.00 -9.22
N LYS A 125 2.50 -8.63 -10.15
CA LYS A 125 2.13 -8.67 -11.58
C LYS A 125 0.80 -9.38 -11.81
N LYS A 126 0.44 -10.38 -11.01
CA LYS A 126 -0.87 -11.04 -11.10
C LYS A 126 -2.04 -10.11 -10.87
N THR A 127 -1.84 -9.00 -10.15
CA THR A 127 -2.89 -7.99 -9.95
C THR A 127 -3.39 -7.37 -11.25
N LYS A 128 -2.57 -7.40 -12.29
CA LYS A 128 -2.86 -6.85 -13.63
C LYS A 128 -3.49 -7.88 -14.58
N THR A 129 -3.49 -9.16 -14.22
CA THR A 129 -4.10 -10.22 -15.04
C THR A 129 -5.61 -10.25 -14.84
N GLU A 130 -6.34 -10.83 -15.82
CA GLU A 130 -7.80 -10.96 -15.72
C GLU A 130 -8.24 -11.79 -14.51
N THR A 131 -7.55 -12.90 -14.25
CA THR A 131 -7.82 -13.75 -13.07
C THR A 131 -7.56 -13.00 -11.78
N GLY A 132 -6.42 -12.32 -11.68
CA GLY A 132 -6.06 -11.53 -10.52
C GLY A 132 -7.03 -10.37 -10.27
N LYS A 133 -7.44 -9.67 -11.32
CA LYS A 133 -8.44 -8.59 -11.21
C LYS A 133 -9.78 -9.10 -10.71
N THR A 134 -10.25 -10.24 -11.21
CA THR A 134 -11.50 -10.85 -10.77
C THR A 134 -11.45 -11.21 -9.29
N GLU A 135 -10.38 -11.84 -8.86
CA GLU A 135 -10.15 -12.22 -7.47
C GLU A 135 -10.08 -10.98 -6.55
N LEU A 136 -9.32 -9.96 -6.96
CA LEU A 136 -9.17 -8.72 -6.21
C LEU A 136 -10.45 -7.88 -6.16
N ASN A 137 -11.26 -7.88 -7.20
CA ASN A 137 -12.54 -7.18 -7.19
C ASN A 137 -13.49 -7.70 -6.11
N SER A 138 -13.47 -9.00 -5.85
CA SER A 138 -14.28 -9.57 -4.77
C SER A 138 -13.69 -9.29 -3.38
N LEU A 139 -12.37 -9.23 -3.27
CA LEU A 139 -11.64 -9.00 -2.01
C LEU A 139 -11.63 -7.51 -1.62
N LEU A 140 -11.40 -6.62 -2.58
CA LEU A 140 -11.18 -5.20 -2.36
C LEU A 140 -12.48 -4.39 -2.50
N THR A 141 -13.51 -4.81 -1.77
CA THR A 141 -14.76 -4.06 -1.68
C THR A 141 -14.62 -2.89 -0.70
N LEU A 142 -15.47 -1.87 -0.86
CA LEU A 142 -15.50 -0.73 0.07
C LEU A 142 -16.29 -1.04 1.35
N ASN A 143 -16.59 -2.30 1.61
CA ASN A 143 -17.20 -2.73 2.85
C ASN A 143 -16.13 -2.86 3.94
N PHE A 144 -16.15 -1.93 4.88
CA PHE A 144 -15.24 -1.91 6.01
C PHE A 144 -15.92 -2.39 7.28
N GLN A 145 -15.16 -3.10 8.11
CA GLN A 145 -15.59 -3.42 9.46
C GLN A 145 -15.51 -2.16 10.31
N LEU A 146 -16.66 -1.61 10.65
CA LEU A 146 -16.76 -0.45 11.51
C LEU A 146 -17.06 -0.91 12.94
N TYR A 147 -16.21 -0.52 13.87
CA TYR A 147 -16.48 -0.71 15.29
C TYR A 147 -17.35 0.45 15.78
N ASN A 148 -18.47 0.13 16.39
CA ASN A 148 -19.37 1.15 16.91
C ASN A 148 -18.75 1.81 18.16
N ASN A 149 -18.17 2.98 18.00
CA ASN A 149 -17.52 3.73 19.08
C ASN A 149 -18.51 4.23 20.17
N ALA A 150 -19.80 4.08 19.95
CA ALA A 150 -20.82 4.47 20.96
C ALA A 150 -20.68 3.73 22.30
N ILE A 151 -20.00 2.58 22.31
CA ILE A 151 -19.74 1.81 23.52
C ILE A 151 -18.55 2.36 24.30
N TYR A 152 -17.62 3.04 23.63
CA TYR A 152 -16.39 3.56 24.26
C TYR A 152 -16.52 4.98 24.81
N ASN A 153 -17.57 5.71 24.42
CA ASN A 153 -17.82 7.06 24.91
C ASN A 153 -18.66 7.11 26.19
N ARG A 154 -18.88 5.97 26.84
CA ARG A 154 -19.61 5.87 28.12
C ARG A 154 -18.71 5.53 29.32
N ALA A 155 -17.44 5.78 29.17
CA ALA A 155 -16.55 5.70 30.33
C ALA A 155 -16.23 7.10 30.83
#